data_41aeb600efcee8733e46d0adefc17b0c
#
_entry.id   41aeb600efcee8733e46d0adefc17b0c
#
_cell.length_a   1.000
_cell.length_b   1.000
_cell.length_c   1.000
_cell.angle_alpha   90.00
_cell.angle_beta   90.00
_cell.angle_gamma   90.00
#
_symmetry.space_group_name_H-M   'P 1'
#
loop_
_entity.id
_entity.type
_entity.pdbx_description
1 polymer ?
#
loop_
_entity_poly.entity_id
_entity_poly.type
_entity_poly.pdbx_seq_one_letter_code
_entity_poly.pdbx_strand_id
1 'polypeptide(L)'
;MFGVKLDWSLEVPDRYFTLENYEGGTARWCPSCGDHSVLSAVQKICRDAQIPPEKIASISGIGCSSRFPHYMHAYGFHSLHGRALPVACGVKARRPDLHVWVATGDGDCCSIGAGHWVHAIRYNMDMTVMVFDK
;
A
#
# COMPACT_ATOMS: atom_id res chain seq x y z
N MET A 1 -4.98 -25.47 -19.52
CA MET A 1 -4.68 -25.19 -18.09
C MET A 1 -3.18 -24.89 -18.00
N PHE A 2 -2.83 -23.62 -18.02
CA PHE A 2 -1.42 -23.21 -17.99
C PHE A 2 -0.95 -23.23 -16.52
N GLY A 3 -0.37 -24.37 -16.13
CA GLY A 3 0.23 -24.54 -14.81
C GLY A 3 1.58 -23.83 -14.72
N VAL A 4 1.58 -22.51 -14.63
CA VAL A 4 2.77 -21.81 -14.17
C VAL A 4 2.85 -22.03 -12.65
N LYS A 5 3.66 -22.98 -12.23
CA LYS A 5 4.11 -23.02 -10.84
C LYS A 5 4.93 -21.76 -10.59
N LEU A 6 4.27 -20.75 -10.08
CA LEU A 6 4.94 -19.56 -9.59
C LEU A 6 5.41 -19.91 -8.18
N ASP A 7 6.68 -20.22 -8.08
CA ASP A 7 7.33 -20.29 -6.78
C ASP A 7 7.43 -18.87 -6.22
N TRP A 8 6.52 -18.54 -5.33
CA TRP A 8 6.46 -17.24 -4.67
C TRP A 8 7.38 -17.14 -3.45
N SER A 9 8.09 -18.22 -3.12
CA SER A 9 9.09 -18.21 -2.09
C SER A 9 10.34 -17.48 -2.59
N LEU A 10 10.28 -16.14 -2.58
CA LEU A 10 11.51 -15.38 -2.57
C LEU A 10 12.21 -15.72 -1.25
N GLU A 11 13.30 -16.44 -1.33
CA GLU A 11 14.22 -16.54 -0.21
C GLU A 11 14.71 -15.14 0.10
N VAL A 12 14.11 -14.54 1.12
CA VAL A 12 14.59 -13.25 1.61
C VAL A 12 15.87 -13.53 2.36
N PRO A 13 17.00 -12.95 1.96
CA PRO A 13 18.25 -13.13 2.66
C PRO A 13 18.07 -12.71 4.13
N ASP A 14 18.75 -13.42 5.04
CA ASP A 14 18.76 -13.10 6.47
C ASP A 14 19.51 -11.78 6.68
N ARG A 15 18.80 -10.68 6.52
CA ARG A 15 19.28 -9.30 6.69
C ARG A 15 18.35 -8.51 7.58
N TYR A 16 18.93 -7.70 8.42
CA TYR A 16 18.21 -6.80 9.29
C TYR A 16 17.86 -5.50 8.53
N PHE A 17 16.58 -5.10 8.56
CA PHE A 17 16.09 -3.90 7.90
C PHE A 17 16.06 -2.73 8.88
N THR A 18 16.71 -1.63 8.50
CA THR A 18 16.66 -0.34 9.22
C THR A 18 15.53 0.54 8.67
N LEU A 19 15.24 1.66 9.32
CA LEU A 19 14.21 2.58 8.86
C LEU A 19 14.49 3.10 7.44
N GLU A 20 15.74 3.37 7.11
CA GLU A 20 16.20 3.86 5.82
C GLU A 20 15.81 2.93 4.66
N ASN A 21 15.68 1.62 4.92
CA ASN A 21 15.27 0.67 3.91
C ASN A 21 13.81 0.84 3.45
N TYR A 22 13.01 1.61 4.20
CA TYR A 22 11.59 1.88 3.88
C TYR A 22 11.36 3.31 3.44
N GLU A 23 12.37 4.18 3.57
CA GLU A 23 12.29 5.58 3.18
C GLU A 23 12.48 5.73 1.67
N GLY A 24 11.45 6.27 1.01
CA GLY A 24 11.48 6.62 -0.41
C GLY A 24 11.86 8.08 -0.65
N GLY A 25 11.19 8.71 -1.58
CA GLY A 25 11.42 10.14 -1.89
C GLY A 25 10.98 11.07 -0.76
N THR A 26 11.50 12.30 -0.76
CA THR A 26 11.12 13.33 0.21
C THR A 26 9.62 13.64 0.13
N ALA A 27 8.92 13.50 1.23
CA ALA A 27 7.49 13.79 1.31
C ALA A 27 7.22 15.29 1.09
N ARG A 28 6.26 15.59 0.20
CA ARG A 28 5.92 16.96 -0.24
C ARG A 28 4.51 17.37 0.19
N TRP A 29 4.01 16.82 1.28
CA TRP A 29 2.79 17.32 1.91
C TRP A 29 3.04 18.65 2.61
N CYS A 30 1.96 19.36 2.95
CA CYS A 30 2.05 20.61 3.69
C CYS A 30 2.78 20.43 5.02
N PRO A 31 3.50 21.44 5.52
CA PRO A 31 4.06 21.41 6.86
C PRO A 31 2.96 21.10 7.89
N SER A 32 3.29 20.25 8.85
CA SER A 32 2.37 19.80 9.91
C SER A 32 1.17 18.96 9.44
N CYS A 33 1.15 18.50 8.18
CA CYS A 33 0.13 17.57 7.71
C CYS A 33 0.25 16.20 8.40
N GLY A 34 -0.88 15.64 8.84
CA GLY A 34 -0.93 14.32 9.49
C GLY A 34 -0.41 13.17 8.62
N ASP A 35 -0.39 13.32 7.31
CA ASP A 35 0.12 12.31 6.38
C ASP A 35 1.58 11.96 6.64
N HIS A 36 2.40 12.92 7.08
CA HIS A 36 3.79 12.67 7.49
C HIS A 36 3.87 11.69 8.67
N SER A 37 2.98 11.85 9.65
CA SER A 37 2.95 10.99 10.83
C SER A 37 2.51 9.57 10.48
N VAL A 38 1.50 9.43 9.60
CA VAL A 38 1.03 8.13 9.13
C VAL A 38 2.12 7.42 8.32
N LEU A 39 2.80 8.12 7.41
CA LEU A 39 3.92 7.56 6.65
C LEU A 39 5.00 7.03 7.59
N SER A 40 5.45 7.86 8.54
CA SER A 40 6.46 7.45 9.53
C SER A 40 6.00 6.26 10.37
N ALA A 41 4.72 6.20 10.75
CA ALA A 41 4.18 5.07 11.50
C ALA A 41 4.22 3.77 10.68
N VAL A 42 3.81 3.79 9.42
CA VAL A 42 3.85 2.61 8.54
C VAL A 42 5.28 2.14 8.31
N GLN A 43 6.22 3.06 8.05
CA GLN A 43 7.64 2.73 7.88
C GLN A 43 8.21 2.07 9.15
N LYS A 44 7.86 2.58 10.34
CA LYS A 44 8.28 1.99 11.63
C LYS A 44 7.65 0.61 11.85
N ILE A 45 6.36 0.43 11.54
CA ILE A 45 5.69 -0.88 11.64
C ILE A 45 6.39 -1.91 10.73
N CYS A 46 6.68 -1.54 9.49
CA CYS A 46 7.37 -2.43 8.55
C CYS A 46 8.79 -2.80 9.06
N ARG A 47 9.53 -1.81 9.61
CA ARG A 47 10.83 -2.05 10.25
C ARG A 47 10.71 -2.97 11.46
N ASP A 48 9.80 -2.68 12.37
CA ASP A 48 9.68 -3.42 13.64
C ASP A 48 9.24 -4.87 13.40
N ALA A 49 8.39 -5.07 12.39
CA ALA A 49 7.98 -6.39 11.92
C ALA A 49 9.00 -7.05 10.97
N GLN A 50 10.09 -6.34 10.64
CA GLN A 50 11.14 -6.82 9.73
C GLN A 50 10.58 -7.33 8.38
N ILE A 51 9.56 -6.65 7.85
CA ILE A 51 8.94 -7.01 6.57
C ILE A 51 9.86 -6.55 5.43
N PRO A 52 10.37 -7.46 4.60
CA PRO A 52 11.23 -7.07 3.48
C PRO A 52 10.52 -6.07 2.55
N PRO A 53 11.19 -5.00 2.09
CA PRO A 53 10.59 -4.05 1.14
C PRO A 53 10.03 -4.73 -0.11
N GLU A 54 10.64 -5.82 -0.55
CA GLU A 54 10.21 -6.66 -1.67
C GLU A 54 8.90 -7.43 -1.41
N LYS A 55 8.43 -7.44 -0.16
CA LYS A 55 7.17 -8.04 0.26
C LYS A 55 6.08 -7.00 0.55
N ILE A 56 6.34 -5.74 0.28
CA ILE A 56 5.40 -4.64 0.50
C ILE A 56 4.92 -4.10 -0.83
N ALA A 57 3.61 -3.88 -0.95
CA ALA A 57 3.00 -3.15 -2.06
C ALA A 57 2.13 -2.01 -1.52
N SER A 58 2.49 -0.78 -1.88
CA SER A 58 1.75 0.44 -1.54
C SER A 58 0.90 0.87 -2.74
N ILE A 59 -0.41 0.84 -2.58
CA ILE A 59 -1.37 1.15 -3.65
C ILE A 59 -2.14 2.41 -3.27
N SER A 60 -2.36 3.30 -4.23
CA SER A 60 -3.14 4.52 -3.96
C SER A 60 -4.07 4.89 -5.11
N GLY A 61 -5.08 5.70 -4.79
CA GLY A 61 -5.93 6.38 -5.75
C GLY A 61 -5.40 7.79 -6.08
N ILE A 62 -6.23 8.80 -5.98
CA ILE A 62 -5.87 10.19 -6.27
C ILE A 62 -6.22 11.07 -5.06
N GLY A 63 -5.36 12.04 -4.81
CA GLY A 63 -5.46 13.01 -3.72
C GLY A 63 -4.12 13.19 -3.02
N CYS A 64 -4.07 14.04 -1.99
CA CYS A 64 -2.83 14.31 -1.26
C CYS A 64 -2.28 13.05 -0.59
N SER A 65 -3.12 12.29 0.12
CA SER A 65 -2.77 11.02 0.74
C SER A 65 -2.28 9.98 -0.27
N SER A 66 -2.77 10.04 -1.50
CA SER A 66 -2.44 9.10 -2.57
C SER A 66 -1.01 9.25 -3.11
N ARG A 67 -0.26 10.23 -2.63
CA ARG A 67 1.18 10.34 -2.87
C ARG A 67 2.01 9.33 -2.06
N PHE A 68 1.39 8.63 -1.13
CA PHE A 68 2.03 7.69 -0.21
C PHE A 68 2.99 6.70 -0.89
N PRO A 69 2.66 6.05 -2.03
CA PRO A 69 3.57 5.14 -2.72
C PRO A 69 4.88 5.76 -3.18
N HIS A 70 4.91 7.07 -3.42
CA HIS A 70 6.15 7.77 -3.83
C HIS A 70 7.15 7.96 -2.69
N TYR A 71 6.70 7.78 -1.45
CA TYR A 71 7.49 8.03 -0.25
C TYR A 71 7.83 6.75 0.52
N MET A 72 7.37 5.61 0.03
CA MET A 72 7.75 4.29 0.52
C MET A 72 8.76 3.66 -0.42
N HIS A 73 9.83 3.11 0.11
CA HIS A 73 10.75 2.25 -0.64
C HIS A 73 10.20 0.83 -0.68
N ALA A 74 9.25 0.59 -1.57
CA ALA A 74 8.54 -0.67 -1.76
C ALA A 74 7.95 -0.72 -3.17
N TYR A 75 7.28 -1.80 -3.56
CA TYR A 75 6.45 -1.76 -4.76
C TYR A 75 5.34 -0.72 -4.56
N GLY A 76 5.18 0.16 -5.54
CA GLY A 76 4.19 1.23 -5.49
C GLY A 76 3.35 1.28 -6.76
N PHE A 77 2.06 1.54 -6.59
CA PHE A 77 1.14 1.78 -7.70
C PHE A 77 0.21 2.94 -7.37
N HIS A 78 0.44 4.08 -8.03
CA HIS A 78 -0.43 5.25 -7.98
C HIS A 78 -1.47 5.13 -9.08
N SER A 79 -2.71 4.77 -8.72
CA SER A 79 -3.75 4.41 -9.68
C SER A 79 -4.66 5.61 -10.06
N LEU A 80 -5.81 5.33 -10.65
CA LEU A 80 -6.84 6.31 -11.00
C LEU A 80 -7.70 6.65 -9.78
N HIS A 81 -8.40 7.79 -9.87
CA HIS A 81 -9.32 8.24 -8.82
C HIS A 81 -10.42 7.21 -8.56
N GLY A 82 -10.54 6.80 -7.28
CA GLY A 82 -11.49 5.79 -6.84
C GLY A 82 -11.14 4.35 -7.24
N ARG A 83 -9.90 4.09 -7.68
CA ARG A 83 -9.51 2.75 -8.19
C ARG A 83 -8.42 2.07 -7.37
N ALA A 84 -8.02 2.64 -6.24
CA ALA A 84 -7.02 2.03 -5.38
C ALA A 84 -7.42 0.61 -4.94
N LEU A 85 -8.65 0.43 -4.49
CA LEU A 85 -9.15 -0.84 -3.96
C LEU A 85 -9.21 -1.97 -5.00
N PRO A 86 -9.80 -1.80 -6.20
CA PRO A 86 -9.80 -2.88 -7.18
C PRO A 86 -8.39 -3.25 -7.65
N VAL A 87 -7.48 -2.27 -7.75
CA VAL A 87 -6.06 -2.54 -8.06
C VAL A 87 -5.43 -3.35 -6.94
N ALA A 88 -5.62 -2.95 -5.68
CA ALA A 88 -5.10 -3.67 -4.51
C ALA A 88 -5.66 -5.09 -4.41
N CYS A 89 -6.95 -5.28 -4.66
CA CYS A 89 -7.58 -6.61 -4.73
C CYS A 89 -6.92 -7.48 -5.81
N GLY A 90 -6.66 -6.91 -6.99
CA GLY A 90 -5.98 -7.62 -8.08
C GLY A 90 -4.55 -8.03 -7.71
N VAL A 91 -3.80 -7.11 -7.07
CA VAL A 91 -2.44 -7.39 -6.57
C VAL A 91 -2.48 -8.51 -5.54
N LYS A 92 -3.35 -8.41 -4.53
CA LYS A 92 -3.45 -9.42 -3.47
C LYS A 92 -3.92 -10.78 -3.97
N ALA A 93 -4.87 -10.80 -4.91
CA ALA A 93 -5.33 -12.04 -5.54
C ALA A 93 -4.22 -12.74 -6.33
N ARG A 94 -3.33 -11.97 -6.97
CA ARG A 94 -2.22 -12.51 -7.76
C ARG A 94 -0.98 -12.81 -6.94
N ARG A 95 -0.73 -12.02 -5.90
CA ARG A 95 0.42 -12.11 -5.00
C ARG A 95 -0.05 -12.11 -3.55
N PRO A 96 -0.59 -13.24 -3.06
CA PRO A 96 -1.09 -13.35 -1.67
C PRO A 96 0.01 -13.20 -0.61
N ASP A 97 1.26 -13.37 -1.01
CA ASP A 97 2.45 -13.24 -0.17
C ASP A 97 2.85 -11.79 0.14
N LEU A 98 2.26 -10.80 -0.55
CA LEU A 98 2.58 -9.40 -0.31
C LEU A 98 1.75 -8.79 0.83
N HIS A 99 2.38 -7.93 1.61
CA HIS A 99 1.72 -7.01 2.52
C HIS A 99 1.23 -5.80 1.72
N VAL A 100 -0.07 -5.75 1.48
CA VAL A 100 -0.69 -4.70 0.67
C VAL A 100 -1.22 -3.59 1.56
N TRP A 101 -0.69 -2.38 1.36
CA TRP A 101 -1.10 -1.14 2.01
C TRP A 101 -1.80 -0.24 1.01
N VAL A 102 -3.03 0.17 1.30
CA VAL A 102 -3.79 1.08 0.45
C VAL A 102 -3.91 2.43 1.13
N ALA A 103 -3.45 3.48 0.46
CA ALA A 103 -3.61 4.87 0.90
C ALA A 103 -4.63 5.56 0.00
N THR A 104 -5.74 6.02 0.56
CA THR A 104 -6.83 6.65 -0.18
C THR A 104 -7.46 7.78 0.62
N GLY A 105 -8.01 8.78 -0.04
CA GLY A 105 -8.80 9.83 0.60
C GLY A 105 -10.27 9.41 0.74
N ASP A 106 -11.01 10.12 1.59
CA ASP A 106 -12.45 9.93 1.79
C ASP A 106 -13.25 10.08 0.48
N GLY A 107 -13.01 11.14 -0.28
CA GLY A 107 -13.62 11.34 -1.59
C GLY A 107 -13.20 10.31 -2.63
N ASP A 108 -11.96 9.86 -2.58
CA ASP A 108 -11.40 8.85 -3.47
C ASP A 108 -12.05 7.48 -3.24
N CYS A 109 -12.19 7.03 -2.00
CA CYS A 109 -12.76 5.70 -1.72
C CYS A 109 -14.28 5.71 -1.48
N CYS A 110 -14.81 6.72 -0.80
CA CYS A 110 -16.22 6.72 -0.33
C CYS A 110 -17.17 7.48 -1.27
N SER A 111 -16.64 8.30 -2.18
CA SER A 111 -17.42 8.98 -3.21
C SER A 111 -17.30 8.25 -4.55
N ILE A 112 -16.32 8.61 -5.37
CA ILE A 112 -16.15 8.01 -6.70
C ILE A 112 -15.81 6.51 -6.64
N GLY A 113 -15.15 6.06 -5.59
CA GLY A 113 -14.76 4.67 -5.36
C GLY A 113 -15.78 3.82 -4.59
N ALA A 114 -16.94 4.37 -4.19
CA ALA A 114 -17.87 3.74 -3.26
C ALA A 114 -18.27 2.29 -3.66
N GLY A 115 -18.54 2.05 -4.93
CA GLY A 115 -18.86 0.69 -5.41
C GLY A 115 -17.72 -0.30 -5.19
N HIS A 116 -16.48 0.12 -5.43
CA HIS A 116 -15.29 -0.71 -5.21
C HIS A 116 -15.02 -0.92 -3.73
N TRP A 117 -15.33 0.06 -2.89
CA TRP A 117 -15.24 -0.04 -1.44
C TRP A 117 -16.12 -1.18 -0.90
N VAL A 118 -17.39 -1.20 -1.30
CA VAL A 118 -18.35 -2.25 -0.92
C VAL A 118 -17.86 -3.62 -1.37
N HIS A 119 -17.38 -3.74 -2.60
CA HIS A 119 -16.88 -5.01 -3.13
C HIS A 119 -15.60 -5.47 -2.43
N ALA A 120 -14.67 -4.55 -2.12
CA ALA A 120 -13.44 -4.90 -1.40
C ALA A 120 -13.75 -5.46 0.00
N ILE A 121 -14.71 -4.86 0.70
CA ILE A 121 -15.19 -5.38 2.00
C ILE A 121 -15.78 -6.79 1.83
N ARG A 122 -16.61 -7.02 0.81
CA ARG A 122 -17.19 -8.34 0.53
C ARG A 122 -16.14 -9.41 0.27
N TYR A 123 -15.10 -9.06 -0.47
CA TYR A 123 -14.01 -10.01 -0.78
C TYR A 123 -13.17 -10.34 0.44
N ASN A 124 -13.17 -9.47 1.45
CA ASN A 124 -12.43 -9.66 2.70
C ASN A 124 -10.96 -10.08 2.48
N MET A 125 -10.31 -9.40 1.56
CA MET A 125 -8.92 -9.68 1.25
C MET A 125 -8.01 -9.17 2.36
N ASP A 126 -6.95 -9.92 2.62
CA ASP A 126 -5.92 -9.58 3.60
C ASP A 126 -5.07 -8.39 3.11
N MET A 127 -5.54 -7.17 3.36
CA MET A 127 -4.88 -5.92 3.04
C MET A 127 -5.25 -4.84 4.06
N THR A 128 -4.38 -3.88 4.26
CA THR A 128 -4.62 -2.74 5.15
C THR A 128 -5.04 -1.53 4.32
N VAL A 129 -6.21 -0.96 4.62
CA VAL A 129 -6.73 0.22 3.94
C VAL A 129 -6.72 1.40 4.90
N MET A 130 -5.97 2.43 4.56
CA MET A 130 -5.87 3.69 5.29
C MET A 130 -6.70 4.74 4.55
N VAL A 131 -7.78 5.20 5.19
CA VAL A 131 -8.63 6.27 4.67
C VAL A 131 -8.27 7.56 5.38
N PHE A 132 -7.88 8.55 4.61
CA PHE A 132 -7.50 9.86 5.10
C PHE A 132 -8.67 10.83 4.87
N ASP A 133 -9.24 11.29 5.96
CA ASP A 133 -10.32 12.28 5.95
C ASP A 133 -9.72 13.68 6.02
N LYS A 134 -9.84 14.44 4.93
CA LYS A 134 -9.34 15.83 4.81
C LYS A 134 -9.87 16.58 3.60
#